data_57ff3d60a86430dd6b935c6c087254ba
#
_entry.id   57ff3d60a86430dd6b935c6c087254ba
#
_cell.length_a   1.000
_cell.length_b   1.000
_cell.length_c   1.000
_cell.angle_alpha   90.00
_cell.angle_beta   90.00
_cell.angle_gamma   90.00
#
_symmetry.space_group_name_H-M   'P 1'
#
loop_
_entity.id
_entity.type
_entity.pdbx_description
1 polymer ?
#
loop_
_entity_poly.entity_id
_entity_poly.type
_entity_poly.pdbx_seq_one_letter_code
_entity_poly.pdbx_strand_id
1 'polypeptide(L)'
;MDWQGHNLHFSDHVIHYYGNGNVGKPALVFCHGFSDNGLCWHRVALRFTDQFDIYLLDARNHGQSSRGIASAQDMTQDLADVITALELEPVIAVGHSMGAGTVAALAADYPHLVAKMILEDPAWSDEDDTQKTKSMRKRAAGFAKYLEMIARLSDDQLLAMGRAQHPSWSLEDFPSWVQSKREVDGFALKGLIRSPWQTLIENITCPALLLYADETSDGIVQQNVVDQILSLNPCFQCKQITGAGHNLRREQFEAYITAIEAFLN
;
A
#
# COMPACT_ATOMS: atom_id res chain seq x y z
N MET A 1 19.09 9.68 -4.43
CA MET A 1 19.10 9.40 -2.97
C MET A 1 19.14 7.91 -2.79
N ASP A 2 20.05 7.41 -1.96
CA ASP A 2 20.13 6.00 -1.63
C ASP A 2 19.30 5.76 -0.36
N TRP A 3 18.26 4.97 -0.44
CA TRP A 3 17.46 4.55 0.70
C TRP A 3 18.26 3.58 1.56
N GLN A 4 18.31 3.83 2.88
CA GLN A 4 19.00 2.96 3.81
C GLN A 4 18.04 1.86 4.28
N GLY A 5 18.42 0.59 4.09
CA GLY A 5 17.66 -0.56 4.55
C GLY A 5 17.94 -0.88 6.01
N HIS A 6 16.89 -1.15 6.77
CA HIS A 6 16.94 -1.45 8.21
C HIS A 6 16.02 -2.63 8.55
N ASN A 7 16.39 -3.40 9.56
CA ASN A 7 15.59 -4.49 10.09
C ASN A 7 15.16 -4.21 11.52
N LEU A 8 13.86 -4.32 11.79
CA LEU A 8 13.31 -4.38 13.14
C LEU A 8 13.01 -5.82 13.50
N HIS A 9 13.61 -6.28 14.60
CA HIS A 9 13.47 -7.64 15.10
C HIS A 9 12.41 -7.66 16.19
N PHE A 10 11.30 -8.35 15.96
CA PHE A 10 10.30 -8.68 16.96
C PHE A 10 10.53 -10.11 17.48
N SER A 11 9.71 -10.60 18.39
CA SER A 11 9.93 -11.90 19.06
C SER A 11 9.93 -13.10 18.10
N ASP A 12 9.13 -13.04 17.02
CA ASP A 12 8.88 -14.16 16.10
C ASP A 12 9.05 -13.80 14.62
N HIS A 13 9.31 -12.52 14.31
CA HIS A 13 9.45 -12.05 12.93
C HIS A 13 10.33 -10.80 12.81
N VAL A 14 10.67 -10.46 11.58
CA VAL A 14 11.44 -9.26 11.21
C VAL A 14 10.62 -8.44 10.22
N ILE A 15 10.54 -7.15 10.45
CA ILE A 15 10.02 -6.17 9.48
C ILE A 15 11.18 -5.36 8.94
N HIS A 16 11.30 -5.36 7.62
CA HIS A 16 12.28 -4.54 6.90
C HIS A 16 11.65 -3.23 6.46
N TYR A 17 12.42 -2.14 6.50
CA TYR A 17 12.02 -0.86 5.94
C TYR A 17 13.23 -0.12 5.36
N TYR A 18 12.95 0.83 4.47
CA TYR A 18 13.94 1.76 3.96
C TYR A 18 13.65 3.16 4.49
N GLY A 19 14.70 3.87 4.93
CA GLY A 19 14.59 5.23 5.46
C GLY A 19 15.45 6.23 4.72
N ASN A 20 15.12 7.54 4.83
CA ASN A 20 15.93 8.64 4.32
C ASN A 20 16.82 9.28 5.40
N GLY A 21 16.69 8.89 6.66
CA GLY A 21 17.49 9.34 7.79
C GLY A 21 17.25 10.79 8.22
N ASN A 22 16.11 11.39 7.90
CA ASN A 22 15.76 12.77 8.26
C ASN A 22 15.16 12.87 9.68
N VAL A 23 15.78 12.22 10.64
CA VAL A 23 15.33 12.18 12.04
C VAL A 23 14.97 13.57 12.59
N GLY A 24 13.81 13.67 13.23
CA GLY A 24 13.30 14.91 13.81
C GLY A 24 12.33 15.70 12.94
N LYS A 25 12.11 15.29 11.69
CA LYS A 25 10.99 15.75 10.86
C LYS A 25 9.74 14.91 11.12
N PRO A 26 8.53 15.38 10.78
CA PRO A 26 7.32 14.56 10.85
C PRO A 26 7.50 13.26 10.05
N ALA A 27 7.04 12.13 10.61
CA ALA A 27 7.18 10.84 9.97
C ALA A 27 6.13 10.63 8.87
N LEU A 28 6.59 10.17 7.69
CA LEU A 28 5.76 9.79 6.55
C LEU A 28 6.03 8.33 6.22
N VAL A 29 5.04 7.46 6.50
CA VAL A 29 5.15 6.01 6.41
C VAL A 29 4.39 5.49 5.20
N PHE A 30 5.02 4.69 4.36
CA PHE A 30 4.45 4.12 3.14
C PHE A 30 4.27 2.61 3.23
N CYS A 31 3.04 2.15 2.95
CA CYS A 31 2.63 0.75 2.91
C CYS A 31 2.24 0.34 1.48
N HIS A 32 2.98 -0.57 0.90
CA HIS A 32 2.81 -0.98 -0.50
C HIS A 32 1.62 -1.91 -0.75
N GLY A 33 1.22 -2.04 -2.02
CA GLY A 33 0.21 -2.98 -2.48
C GLY A 33 0.72 -4.43 -2.58
N PHE A 34 -0.21 -5.35 -2.76
CA PHE A 34 0.10 -6.76 -2.97
C PHE A 34 1.11 -6.98 -4.09
N SER A 35 2.10 -7.83 -3.86
CA SER A 35 3.22 -8.15 -4.74
C SER A 35 4.20 -7.01 -5.07
N ASP A 36 4.08 -5.83 -4.44
CA ASP A 36 5.09 -4.78 -4.44
C ASP A 36 6.06 -4.95 -3.25
N ASN A 37 6.95 -3.99 -3.02
CA ASN A 37 7.80 -3.84 -1.84
C ASN A 37 7.91 -2.34 -1.46
N GLY A 38 8.62 -2.01 -0.40
CA GLY A 38 8.77 -0.62 0.05
C GLY A 38 9.34 0.29 -1.03
N LEU A 39 10.34 -0.16 -1.79
CA LEU A 39 10.97 0.63 -2.86
C LEU A 39 10.05 0.97 -4.04
N CYS A 40 8.90 0.31 -4.17
CA CYS A 40 7.88 0.69 -5.15
C CYS A 40 7.27 2.09 -4.89
N TRP A 41 7.54 2.67 -3.73
CA TRP A 41 7.20 4.06 -3.39
C TRP A 41 8.31 5.08 -3.69
N HIS A 42 9.50 4.63 -4.13
CA HIS A 42 10.70 5.46 -4.31
C HIS A 42 10.39 6.80 -4.99
N ARG A 43 9.73 6.76 -6.14
CA ARG A 43 9.47 7.94 -6.96
C ARG A 43 8.54 8.94 -6.28
N VAL A 44 7.50 8.48 -5.60
CA VAL A 44 6.61 9.32 -4.78
C VAL A 44 7.36 9.89 -3.58
N ALA A 45 8.05 9.04 -2.86
CA ALA A 45 8.76 9.41 -1.63
C ALA A 45 9.82 10.49 -1.87
N LEU A 46 10.52 10.48 -3.01
CA LEU A 46 11.49 11.52 -3.38
C LEU A 46 10.91 12.94 -3.39
N ARG A 47 9.61 13.10 -3.65
CA ARG A 47 8.95 14.44 -3.65
C ARG A 47 8.81 15.03 -2.25
N PHE A 48 8.95 14.22 -1.21
CA PHE A 48 8.68 14.59 0.19
C PHE A 48 9.91 14.55 1.09
N THR A 49 11.10 14.22 0.57
CA THR A 49 12.34 14.05 1.35
C THR A 49 12.78 15.32 2.08
N ASP A 50 12.49 16.51 1.54
CA ASP A 50 12.86 17.76 2.17
C ASP A 50 11.99 18.12 3.37
N GLN A 51 10.80 17.52 3.47
CA GLN A 51 9.78 17.89 4.47
C GLN A 51 9.60 16.84 5.55
N PHE A 52 9.88 15.57 5.24
CA PHE A 52 9.53 14.42 6.09
C PHE A 52 10.70 13.48 6.36
N ASP A 53 10.64 12.82 7.49
CA ASP A 53 11.37 11.58 7.75
C ASP A 53 10.56 10.42 7.18
N ILE A 54 11.11 9.70 6.21
CA ILE A 54 10.38 8.78 5.34
C ILE A 54 10.73 7.34 5.65
N TYR A 55 9.68 6.51 5.74
CA TYR A 55 9.75 5.08 6.01
C TYR A 55 8.97 4.30 4.94
N LEU A 56 9.67 3.50 4.13
CA LEU A 56 9.09 2.65 3.09
C LEU A 56 9.11 1.21 3.60
N LEU A 57 7.97 0.71 4.07
CA LEU A 57 7.89 -0.60 4.73
C LEU A 57 7.74 -1.74 3.72
N ASP A 58 8.43 -2.84 4.00
CA ASP A 58 8.15 -4.14 3.40
C ASP A 58 7.16 -4.90 4.29
N ALA A 59 5.96 -5.17 3.81
CA ALA A 59 5.00 -5.99 4.53
C ALA A 59 5.49 -7.45 4.66
N ARG A 60 5.03 -8.21 5.66
CA ARG A 60 5.30 -9.66 5.71
C ARG A 60 5.02 -10.34 4.37
N ASN A 61 5.84 -11.32 4.01
CA ASN A 61 5.81 -12.04 2.73
C ASN A 61 6.19 -11.23 1.50
N HIS A 62 6.69 -9.99 1.71
CA HIS A 62 7.17 -9.11 0.65
C HIS A 62 8.55 -8.56 1.01
N GLY A 63 9.25 -8.06 -0.01
CA GLY A 63 10.56 -7.45 0.18
C GLY A 63 11.51 -8.33 1.00
N GLN A 64 12.14 -7.74 1.99
CA GLN A 64 13.09 -8.41 2.89
C GLN A 64 12.48 -8.76 4.26
N SER A 65 11.19 -8.52 4.47
CA SER A 65 10.49 -8.90 5.68
C SER A 65 10.26 -10.41 5.79
N SER A 66 9.99 -10.89 7.00
CA SER A 66 9.77 -12.32 7.30
C SER A 66 8.66 -12.95 6.45
N ARG A 67 8.83 -14.26 6.23
CA ARG A 67 7.88 -15.12 5.51
C ARG A 67 7.07 -15.94 6.48
N GLY A 68 5.83 -16.27 6.11
CA GLY A 68 4.97 -17.15 6.91
C GLY A 68 3.49 -16.80 6.78
N ILE A 69 2.65 -17.51 7.54
CA ILE A 69 1.22 -17.21 7.58
C ILE A 69 1.03 -15.92 8.37
N ALA A 70 0.41 -14.93 7.75
CA ALA A 70 0.04 -13.67 8.38
C ALA A 70 -1.37 -13.29 7.97
N SER A 71 -2.20 -12.90 8.94
CA SER A 71 -3.53 -12.35 8.71
C SER A 71 -3.45 -10.85 8.36
N ALA A 72 -4.57 -10.28 7.95
CA ALA A 72 -4.68 -8.84 7.79
C ALA A 72 -4.49 -8.08 9.12
N GLN A 73 -4.92 -8.71 10.24
CA GLN A 73 -4.71 -8.16 11.59
C GLN A 73 -3.22 -8.16 11.98
N ASP A 74 -2.48 -9.23 11.63
CA ASP A 74 -1.03 -9.26 11.87
C ASP A 74 -0.31 -8.14 11.12
N MET A 75 -0.70 -7.85 9.88
CA MET A 75 -0.11 -6.73 9.12
C MET A 75 -0.42 -5.36 9.74
N THR A 76 -1.60 -5.20 10.34
CA THR A 76 -1.98 -3.98 11.07
C THR A 76 -1.17 -3.86 12.35
N GLN A 77 -1.01 -4.96 13.09
CA GLN A 77 -0.18 -5.00 14.30
C GLN A 77 1.29 -4.71 13.99
N ASP A 78 1.84 -5.31 12.91
CA ASP A 78 3.21 -5.03 12.47
C ASP A 78 3.46 -3.55 12.22
N LEU A 79 2.50 -2.87 11.56
CA LEU A 79 2.62 -1.45 11.31
C LEU A 79 2.57 -0.63 12.61
N ALA A 80 1.69 -1.00 13.54
CA ALA A 80 1.62 -0.38 14.85
C ALA A 80 2.93 -0.58 15.66
N ASP A 81 3.45 -1.80 15.64
CA ASP A 81 4.69 -2.16 16.35
C ASP A 81 5.91 -1.43 15.76
N VAL A 82 6.00 -1.30 14.44
CA VAL A 82 7.06 -0.52 13.77
C VAL A 82 7.01 0.95 14.18
N ILE A 83 5.83 1.58 14.14
CA ILE A 83 5.65 2.99 14.51
C ILE A 83 6.05 3.22 15.96
N THR A 84 5.60 2.35 16.86
CA THR A 84 5.91 2.44 18.31
C THR A 84 7.39 2.16 18.59
N ALA A 85 7.98 1.12 17.97
CA ALA A 85 9.38 0.77 18.20
C ALA A 85 10.37 1.84 17.71
N LEU A 86 9.98 2.62 16.72
CA LEU A 86 10.76 3.74 16.19
C LEU A 86 10.38 5.10 16.79
N GLU A 87 9.41 5.13 17.71
CA GLU A 87 8.93 6.36 18.39
C GLU A 87 8.47 7.44 17.38
N LEU A 88 7.70 7.03 16.34
CA LEU A 88 7.31 7.91 15.22
C LEU A 88 5.97 8.61 15.40
N GLU A 89 5.18 8.19 16.37
CA GLU A 89 3.79 8.63 16.56
C GLU A 89 3.65 10.13 16.94
N PRO A 90 2.62 10.79 16.41
CA PRO A 90 1.70 10.29 15.39
C PRO A 90 2.25 10.47 13.97
N VAL A 91 2.06 9.47 13.11
CA VAL A 91 2.57 9.48 11.72
C VAL A 91 1.54 9.98 10.69
N ILE A 92 2.04 10.38 9.53
CA ILE A 92 1.25 10.43 8.30
C ILE A 92 1.44 9.10 7.58
N ALA A 93 0.36 8.35 7.37
CA ALA A 93 0.41 7.02 6.76
C ALA A 93 -0.16 7.03 5.35
N VAL A 94 0.58 6.47 4.39
CA VAL A 94 0.19 6.35 2.98
C VAL A 94 0.12 4.88 2.62
N GLY A 95 -0.97 4.43 2.03
CA GLY A 95 -1.11 3.04 1.63
C GLY A 95 -1.70 2.88 0.24
N HIS A 96 -1.27 1.82 -0.48
CA HIS A 96 -1.84 1.41 -1.76
C HIS A 96 -2.51 0.04 -1.63
N SER A 97 -3.72 -0.13 -2.15
CA SER A 97 -4.40 -1.42 -2.27
C SER A 97 -4.40 -2.20 -0.94
N MET A 98 -3.62 -3.29 -0.82
CA MET A 98 -3.40 -4.05 0.42
C MET A 98 -2.90 -3.14 1.55
N GLY A 99 -1.89 -2.32 1.30
CA GLY A 99 -1.33 -1.38 2.26
C GLY A 99 -2.32 -0.29 2.67
N ALA A 100 -3.20 0.17 1.75
CA ALA A 100 -4.25 1.11 2.08
C ALA A 100 -5.24 0.52 3.10
N GLY A 101 -5.62 -0.75 2.92
CA GLY A 101 -6.43 -1.45 3.92
C GLY A 101 -5.72 -1.63 5.27
N THR A 102 -4.38 -1.81 5.28
CA THR A 102 -3.58 -1.87 6.51
C THR A 102 -3.54 -0.52 7.23
N VAL A 103 -3.33 0.57 6.48
CA VAL A 103 -3.33 1.95 7.02
C VAL A 103 -4.70 2.32 7.59
N ALA A 104 -5.79 1.98 6.89
CA ALA A 104 -7.15 2.24 7.38
C ALA A 104 -7.44 1.45 8.66
N ALA A 105 -7.03 0.18 8.75
CA ALA A 105 -7.18 -0.62 9.96
C ALA A 105 -6.34 -0.06 11.12
N LEU A 106 -5.10 0.38 10.85
CA LEU A 106 -4.28 1.05 11.86
C LEU A 106 -4.98 2.31 12.40
N ALA A 107 -5.52 3.16 11.53
CA ALA A 107 -6.19 4.39 11.96
C ALA A 107 -7.48 4.13 12.76
N ALA A 108 -8.18 3.03 12.48
CA ALA A 108 -9.37 2.61 13.21
C ALA A 108 -9.03 1.98 14.58
N ASP A 109 -8.04 1.07 14.61
CA ASP A 109 -7.70 0.28 15.79
C ASP A 109 -6.73 1.01 16.74
N TYR A 110 -5.86 1.89 16.21
CA TYR A 110 -4.82 2.64 16.92
C TYR A 110 -4.84 4.14 16.57
N PRO A 111 -5.94 4.87 16.83
CA PRO A 111 -6.13 6.24 16.35
C PRO A 111 -5.06 7.23 16.84
N HIS A 112 -4.40 6.95 17.97
CA HIS A 112 -3.33 7.79 18.51
C HIS A 112 -2.03 7.72 17.70
N LEU A 113 -1.85 6.67 16.89
CA LEU A 113 -0.66 6.50 16.06
C LEU A 113 -0.72 7.26 14.73
N VAL A 114 -1.91 7.73 14.28
CA VAL A 114 -2.10 8.29 12.95
C VAL A 114 -2.61 9.72 12.99
N ALA A 115 -1.79 10.68 12.53
CA ALA A 115 -2.17 12.07 12.41
C ALA A 115 -3.01 12.37 11.16
N LYS A 116 -2.63 11.79 10.02
CA LYS A 116 -3.35 11.88 8.73
C LYS A 116 -3.14 10.57 7.97
N MET A 117 -4.07 10.20 7.10
CA MET A 117 -3.86 9.06 6.20
C MET A 117 -4.22 9.37 4.74
N ILE A 118 -3.53 8.69 3.83
CA ILE A 118 -3.74 8.77 2.38
C ILE A 118 -3.87 7.34 1.85
N LEU A 119 -4.98 7.05 1.20
CA LEU A 119 -5.33 5.73 0.70
C LEU A 119 -5.42 5.76 -0.83
N GLU A 120 -4.58 4.99 -1.50
CA GLU A 120 -4.60 4.79 -2.94
C GLU A 120 -5.34 3.50 -3.27
N ASP A 121 -6.51 3.61 -3.85
CA ASP A 121 -7.36 2.54 -4.38
C ASP A 121 -7.38 1.26 -3.54
N PRO A 122 -7.84 1.34 -2.28
CA PRO A 122 -7.93 0.18 -1.39
C PRO A 122 -8.80 -0.93 -1.98
N ALA A 123 -8.56 -2.18 -1.57
CA ALA A 123 -9.33 -3.33 -2.02
C ALA A 123 -10.75 -3.39 -1.39
N TRP A 124 -11.50 -2.29 -1.52
CA TRP A 124 -12.85 -2.13 -1.00
C TRP A 124 -13.89 -2.24 -2.12
N SER A 125 -14.76 -3.21 -1.99
CA SER A 125 -15.86 -3.45 -2.93
C SER A 125 -17.14 -3.82 -2.19
N ASP A 126 -18.28 -3.68 -2.85
CA ASP A 126 -19.60 -4.08 -2.32
C ASP A 126 -19.92 -5.56 -2.58
N GLU A 127 -18.94 -6.36 -3.04
CA GLU A 127 -19.14 -7.80 -3.20
C GLU A 127 -19.54 -8.45 -1.86
N ASP A 128 -20.50 -9.37 -1.91
CA ASP A 128 -20.85 -10.17 -0.74
C ASP A 128 -19.72 -11.13 -0.32
N ASP A 129 -19.74 -11.63 0.91
CA ASP A 129 -18.68 -12.47 1.47
C ASP A 129 -18.47 -13.77 0.69
N THR A 130 -19.52 -14.29 0.04
CA THR A 130 -19.42 -15.50 -0.79
C THR A 130 -18.64 -15.22 -2.07
N GLN A 131 -18.91 -14.09 -2.71
CA GLN A 131 -18.20 -13.63 -3.90
C GLN A 131 -16.75 -13.26 -3.57
N LYS A 132 -16.53 -12.51 -2.48
CA LYS A 132 -15.19 -12.21 -1.97
C LYS A 132 -14.37 -13.48 -1.75
N THR A 133 -14.92 -14.48 -1.09
CA THR A 133 -14.22 -15.76 -0.84
C THR A 133 -13.88 -16.50 -2.14
N LYS A 134 -14.80 -16.54 -3.11
CA LYS A 134 -14.53 -17.15 -4.42
C LYS A 134 -13.47 -16.39 -5.21
N SER A 135 -13.54 -15.05 -5.24
CA SER A 135 -12.57 -14.17 -5.87
C SER A 135 -11.18 -14.36 -5.26
N MET A 136 -11.06 -14.40 -3.93
CA MET A 136 -9.81 -14.64 -3.22
C MET A 136 -9.18 -16.00 -3.55
N ARG A 137 -9.98 -17.09 -3.58
CA ARG A 137 -9.48 -18.43 -3.98
C ARG A 137 -8.98 -18.45 -5.42
N LYS A 138 -9.70 -17.81 -6.35
CA LYS A 138 -9.28 -17.69 -7.75
C LYS A 138 -7.99 -16.88 -7.88
N ARG A 139 -7.88 -15.76 -7.16
CA ARG A 139 -6.67 -14.93 -7.11
C ARG A 139 -5.48 -15.71 -6.55
N ALA A 140 -5.66 -16.47 -5.46
CA ALA A 140 -4.58 -17.27 -4.88
C ALA A 140 -4.07 -18.35 -5.84
N ALA A 141 -4.98 -19.06 -6.55
CA ALA A 141 -4.57 -20.03 -7.55
C ALA A 141 -3.89 -19.40 -8.77
N GLY A 142 -4.37 -18.24 -9.21
CA GLY A 142 -3.73 -17.45 -10.27
C GLY A 142 -2.35 -16.96 -9.88
N PHE A 143 -2.20 -16.49 -8.64
CA PHE A 143 -0.94 -16.00 -8.12
C PHE A 143 0.12 -17.09 -8.00
N ALA A 144 -0.23 -18.28 -7.55
CA ALA A 144 0.71 -19.41 -7.51
C ALA A 144 1.28 -19.70 -8.92
N LYS A 145 0.41 -19.74 -9.94
CA LYS A 145 0.84 -19.91 -11.34
C LYS A 145 1.69 -18.74 -11.84
N TYR A 146 1.36 -17.51 -11.43
CA TYR A 146 2.15 -16.33 -11.75
C TYR A 146 3.56 -16.43 -11.16
N LEU A 147 3.71 -16.83 -9.89
CA LEU A 147 5.02 -17.03 -9.25
C LEU A 147 5.85 -18.09 -9.97
N GLU A 148 5.23 -19.22 -10.35
CA GLU A 148 5.90 -20.27 -11.14
C GLU A 148 6.38 -19.75 -12.50
N MET A 149 5.60 -18.91 -13.14
CA MET A 149 5.95 -18.30 -14.43
C MET A 149 7.12 -17.33 -14.29
N ILE A 150 7.03 -16.36 -13.36
CA ILE A 150 8.07 -15.34 -13.21
C ILE A 150 9.39 -15.91 -12.68
N ALA A 151 9.35 -17.01 -11.92
CA ALA A 151 10.55 -17.72 -11.46
C ALA A 151 11.41 -18.27 -12.61
N ARG A 152 10.83 -18.50 -13.79
CA ARG A 152 11.53 -18.99 -15.00
C ARG A 152 12.09 -17.89 -15.88
N LEU A 153 11.68 -16.64 -15.65
CA LEU A 153 12.13 -15.49 -16.43
C LEU A 153 13.45 -14.92 -15.86
N SER A 154 14.34 -14.44 -16.72
CA SER A 154 15.42 -13.55 -16.28
C SER A 154 14.88 -12.18 -15.88
N ASP A 155 15.68 -11.35 -15.21
CA ASP A 155 15.25 -9.98 -14.84
C ASP A 155 14.97 -9.13 -16.08
N ASP A 156 15.75 -9.29 -17.15
CA ASP A 156 15.49 -8.60 -18.43
C ASP A 156 14.17 -9.03 -19.07
N GLN A 157 13.84 -10.34 -19.01
CA GLN A 157 12.56 -10.84 -19.51
C GLN A 157 11.38 -10.34 -18.67
N LEU A 158 11.55 -10.31 -17.35
CA LEU A 158 10.55 -9.80 -16.41
C LEU A 158 10.35 -8.29 -16.63
N LEU A 159 11.43 -7.54 -16.80
CA LEU A 159 11.40 -6.12 -17.14
C LEU A 159 10.65 -5.87 -18.48
N ALA A 160 10.97 -6.64 -19.52
CA ALA A 160 10.32 -6.54 -20.82
C ALA A 160 8.82 -6.83 -20.72
N MET A 161 8.45 -7.86 -19.93
CA MET A 161 7.05 -8.20 -19.65
C MET A 161 6.33 -7.04 -18.91
N GLY A 162 6.94 -6.49 -17.87
CA GLY A 162 6.37 -5.37 -17.11
C GLY A 162 6.11 -4.14 -17.98
N ARG A 163 7.10 -3.76 -18.81
CA ARG A 163 6.95 -2.63 -19.76
C ARG A 163 5.84 -2.85 -20.78
N ALA A 164 5.69 -4.08 -21.26
CA ALA A 164 4.61 -4.41 -22.19
C ALA A 164 3.22 -4.38 -21.56
N GLN A 165 3.11 -4.77 -20.27
CA GLN A 165 1.86 -4.74 -19.51
C GLN A 165 1.48 -3.33 -19.06
N HIS A 166 2.46 -2.47 -18.77
CA HIS A 166 2.29 -1.15 -18.19
C HIS A 166 3.01 -0.07 -19.01
N PRO A 167 2.59 0.20 -20.25
CA PRO A 167 3.30 1.11 -21.16
C PRO A 167 3.26 2.58 -20.71
N SER A 168 2.34 2.95 -19.82
CA SER A 168 2.20 4.32 -19.29
C SER A 168 3.13 4.61 -18.10
N TRP A 169 3.73 3.58 -17.47
CA TRP A 169 4.56 3.77 -16.31
C TRP A 169 5.92 4.38 -16.67
N SER A 170 6.48 5.17 -15.75
CA SER A 170 7.85 5.66 -15.88
C SER A 170 8.86 4.51 -15.89
N LEU A 171 9.95 4.68 -16.63
CA LEU A 171 11.06 3.72 -16.60
C LEU A 171 11.68 3.57 -15.19
N GLU A 172 11.55 4.58 -14.36
CA GLU A 172 12.04 4.60 -12.98
C GLU A 172 11.25 3.67 -12.03
N ASP A 173 10.01 3.30 -12.39
CA ASP A 173 9.17 2.42 -11.58
C ASP A 173 9.55 0.92 -11.73
N PHE A 174 10.23 0.54 -12.83
CA PHE A 174 10.46 -0.86 -13.14
C PHE A 174 11.56 -1.56 -12.35
N PRO A 175 12.68 -0.92 -11.94
CA PRO A 175 13.69 -1.60 -11.13
C PRO A 175 13.11 -2.15 -9.82
N SER A 176 12.40 -1.33 -9.05
CA SER A 176 11.73 -1.78 -7.81
C SER A 176 10.60 -2.77 -8.08
N TRP A 177 9.87 -2.61 -9.20
CA TRP A 177 8.85 -3.57 -9.60
C TRP A 177 9.46 -4.95 -9.92
N VAL A 178 10.54 -5.04 -10.67
CA VAL A 178 11.23 -6.31 -10.96
C VAL A 178 11.72 -6.95 -9.65
N GLN A 179 12.38 -6.17 -8.79
CA GLN A 179 12.86 -6.64 -7.49
C GLN A 179 11.69 -7.19 -6.65
N SER A 180 10.58 -6.48 -6.54
CA SER A 180 9.42 -6.92 -5.75
C SER A 180 8.86 -8.27 -6.20
N LYS A 181 8.94 -8.57 -7.53
CA LYS A 181 8.48 -9.87 -8.07
C LYS A 181 9.41 -11.03 -7.71
N ARG A 182 10.67 -10.75 -7.36
CA ARG A 182 11.61 -11.76 -6.83
C ARG A 182 11.44 -11.97 -5.32
N GLU A 183 10.95 -10.96 -4.65
CA GLU A 183 10.88 -10.90 -3.18
C GLU A 183 9.51 -11.26 -2.60
N VAL A 184 8.46 -11.37 -3.42
CA VAL A 184 7.13 -11.75 -2.92
C VAL A 184 7.01 -13.27 -2.74
N ASP A 185 6.43 -13.68 -1.60
CA ASP A 185 6.23 -15.09 -1.25
C ASP A 185 4.80 -15.57 -1.53
N GLY A 186 4.64 -16.87 -1.79
CA GLY A 186 3.34 -17.51 -2.00
C GLY A 186 2.38 -17.44 -0.81
N PHE A 187 2.88 -17.16 0.40
CA PHE A 187 2.05 -16.92 1.59
C PHE A 187 1.38 -15.55 1.61
N ALA A 188 1.80 -14.61 0.76
CA ALA A 188 1.29 -13.24 0.77
C ALA A 188 -0.23 -13.10 0.59
N LEU A 189 -0.90 -14.08 -0.03
CA LEU A 189 -2.36 -14.11 -0.16
C LEU A 189 -3.07 -14.93 0.93
N LYS A 190 -2.34 -15.64 1.79
CA LYS A 190 -2.94 -16.46 2.83
C LYS A 190 -3.29 -15.57 4.03
N GLY A 191 -4.56 -15.57 4.43
CA GLY A 191 -5.00 -14.86 5.63
C GLY A 191 -5.41 -13.39 5.41
N LEU A 192 -5.42 -12.86 4.18
CA LEU A 192 -5.80 -11.48 3.87
C LEU A 192 -7.31 -11.20 3.98
N ILE A 193 -8.07 -11.99 4.72
CA ILE A 193 -9.48 -11.68 5.00
C ILE A 193 -9.50 -10.53 6.00
N ARG A 194 -10.12 -9.43 5.61
CA ARG A 194 -10.29 -8.22 6.45
C ARG A 194 -11.73 -8.11 6.95
N SER A 195 -11.90 -7.38 8.06
CA SER A 195 -13.21 -6.89 8.48
C SER A 195 -13.88 -6.09 7.36
N PRO A 196 -15.21 -6.02 7.32
CA PRO A 196 -15.91 -5.15 6.38
C PRO A 196 -15.32 -3.73 6.44
N TRP A 197 -15.03 -3.15 5.30
CA TRP A 197 -14.39 -1.82 5.24
C TRP A 197 -15.27 -0.73 5.84
N GLN A 198 -16.60 -0.89 5.81
CA GLN A 198 -17.56 0.04 6.42
C GLN A 198 -17.29 0.21 7.92
N THR A 199 -17.08 -0.89 8.65
CA THR A 199 -16.75 -0.86 10.08
C THR A 199 -15.44 -0.12 10.35
N LEU A 200 -14.42 -0.27 9.47
CA LEU A 200 -13.18 0.50 9.62
C LEU A 200 -13.44 2.00 9.45
N ILE A 201 -14.17 2.39 8.41
CA ILE A 201 -14.45 3.79 8.09
C ILE A 201 -15.16 4.51 9.26
N GLU A 202 -16.13 3.88 9.90
CA GLU A 202 -16.86 4.46 11.03
C GLU A 202 -15.97 4.79 12.24
N ASN A 203 -14.88 4.06 12.43
CA ASN A 203 -13.97 4.21 13.57
C ASN A 203 -12.77 5.14 13.32
N ILE A 204 -12.56 5.61 12.10
CA ILE A 204 -11.46 6.50 11.76
C ILE A 204 -11.75 7.93 12.21
N THR A 205 -10.85 8.55 12.97
CA THR A 205 -11.01 9.90 13.53
C THR A 205 -10.03 10.92 12.97
N CYS A 206 -8.96 10.48 12.28
CA CYS A 206 -8.00 11.39 11.67
C CYS A 206 -8.46 11.86 10.29
N PRO A 207 -7.97 13.02 9.79
CA PRO A 207 -8.17 13.43 8.40
C PRO A 207 -7.69 12.36 7.42
N ALA A 208 -8.52 12.05 6.42
CA ALA A 208 -8.29 10.99 5.46
C ALA A 208 -8.48 11.47 4.02
N LEU A 209 -7.52 11.13 3.14
CA LEU A 209 -7.64 11.32 1.70
C LEU A 209 -7.75 9.97 1.01
N LEU A 210 -8.87 9.72 0.33
CA LEU A 210 -9.02 8.59 -0.59
C LEU A 210 -8.77 9.05 -2.02
N LEU A 211 -7.76 8.46 -2.67
CA LEU A 211 -7.49 8.60 -4.09
C LEU A 211 -7.99 7.35 -4.81
N TYR A 212 -8.84 7.52 -5.81
CA TYR A 212 -9.45 6.42 -6.55
C TYR A 212 -9.36 6.61 -8.06
N ALA A 213 -9.46 5.51 -8.77
CA ALA A 213 -9.24 5.43 -10.21
C ALA A 213 -10.40 6.03 -11.02
N ASP A 214 -10.17 6.17 -12.33
CA ASP A 214 -11.23 6.49 -13.29
C ASP A 214 -12.22 5.32 -13.40
N GLU A 215 -13.52 5.61 -13.47
CA GLU A 215 -14.59 4.60 -13.57
C GLU A 215 -14.46 3.68 -14.79
N THR A 216 -13.78 4.14 -15.84
CA THR A 216 -13.58 3.38 -17.08
C THR A 216 -12.35 2.48 -17.07
N SER A 217 -11.64 2.43 -15.94
CA SER A 217 -10.36 1.73 -15.75
C SER A 217 -10.50 0.47 -14.91
N ASP A 218 -9.36 -0.14 -14.56
CA ASP A 218 -9.26 -1.33 -13.70
C ASP A 218 -9.19 -1.01 -12.20
N GLY A 219 -9.57 0.20 -11.78
CA GLY A 219 -9.64 0.60 -10.37
C GLY A 219 -10.64 -0.24 -9.57
N ILE A 220 -10.33 -0.45 -8.29
CA ILE A 220 -11.16 -1.28 -7.40
C ILE A 220 -12.29 -0.45 -6.77
N VAL A 221 -11.96 0.75 -6.28
CA VAL A 221 -12.94 1.63 -5.62
C VAL A 221 -13.81 2.27 -6.68
N GLN A 222 -15.11 1.95 -6.64
CA GLN A 222 -16.14 2.50 -7.54
C GLN A 222 -16.88 3.66 -6.87
N GLN A 223 -17.57 4.49 -7.65
CA GLN A 223 -18.27 5.67 -7.15
C GLN A 223 -19.26 5.37 -6.03
N ASN A 224 -19.98 4.26 -6.09
CA ASN A 224 -20.92 3.85 -5.03
C ASN A 224 -20.23 3.57 -3.69
N VAL A 225 -18.97 3.10 -3.70
CA VAL A 225 -18.15 2.95 -2.48
C VAL A 225 -17.73 4.32 -1.94
N VAL A 226 -17.33 5.25 -2.83
CA VAL A 226 -17.00 6.64 -2.47
C VAL A 226 -18.20 7.34 -1.79
N ASP A 227 -19.39 7.21 -2.38
CA ASP A 227 -20.62 7.82 -1.83
C ASP A 227 -20.93 7.26 -0.43
N GLN A 228 -20.75 5.98 -0.21
CA GLN A 228 -20.90 5.35 1.11
C GLN A 228 -19.89 5.90 2.11
N ILE A 229 -18.60 6.00 1.73
CA ILE A 229 -17.53 6.52 2.59
C ILE A 229 -17.85 7.94 3.05
N LEU A 230 -18.21 8.83 2.12
CA LEU A 230 -18.55 10.22 2.42
C LEU A 230 -19.82 10.35 3.30
N SER A 231 -20.76 9.40 3.20
CA SER A 231 -21.93 9.33 4.06
C SER A 231 -21.61 8.82 5.47
N LEU A 232 -20.66 7.89 5.59
CA LEU A 232 -20.29 7.25 6.86
C LEU A 232 -19.37 8.12 7.72
N ASN A 233 -18.44 8.85 7.08
CA ASN A 233 -17.41 9.56 7.84
C ASN A 233 -16.99 10.90 7.20
N PRO A 234 -17.27 12.03 7.87
CA PRO A 234 -16.91 13.36 7.37
C PRO A 234 -15.41 13.68 7.40
N CYS A 235 -14.57 12.84 8.04
CA CYS A 235 -13.12 13.02 8.02
C CYS A 235 -12.48 12.70 6.64
N PHE A 236 -13.25 12.07 5.75
CA PHE A 236 -12.77 11.69 4.43
C PHE A 236 -12.95 12.81 3.40
N GLN A 237 -11.87 13.02 2.64
CA GLN A 237 -11.87 13.68 1.35
C GLN A 237 -11.64 12.62 0.28
N CYS A 238 -12.43 12.58 -0.78
CA CYS A 238 -12.28 11.63 -1.86
C CYS A 238 -11.95 12.36 -3.15
N LYS A 239 -10.93 11.91 -3.88
CA LYS A 239 -10.51 12.53 -5.15
C LYS A 239 -10.24 11.48 -6.20
N GLN A 240 -10.98 11.58 -7.31
CA GLN A 240 -10.73 10.78 -8.49
C GLN A 240 -9.49 11.27 -9.23
N ILE A 241 -8.66 10.36 -9.69
CA ILE A 241 -7.51 10.64 -10.55
C ILE A 241 -7.87 10.18 -11.98
N THR A 242 -8.29 11.14 -12.78
CA THR A 242 -8.74 10.90 -14.16
C THR A 242 -7.64 10.27 -15.02
N GLY A 243 -7.98 9.24 -15.78
CA GLY A 243 -7.06 8.51 -16.66
C GLY A 243 -6.14 7.53 -15.92
N ALA A 244 -6.34 7.32 -14.61
CA ALA A 244 -5.62 6.32 -13.83
C ALA A 244 -6.45 5.05 -13.66
N GLY A 245 -5.77 3.90 -13.63
CA GLY A 245 -6.28 2.63 -13.14
C GLY A 245 -5.84 2.37 -11.69
N HIS A 246 -5.69 1.10 -11.33
CA HIS A 246 -5.36 0.66 -9.95
C HIS A 246 -4.02 1.20 -9.41
N ASN A 247 -3.07 1.56 -10.27
CA ASN A 247 -1.76 2.09 -9.88
C ASN A 247 -1.66 3.60 -10.14
N LEU A 248 -2.49 4.39 -9.43
CA LEU A 248 -2.67 5.82 -9.69
C LEU A 248 -1.34 6.58 -9.75
N ARG A 249 -0.46 6.36 -8.76
CA ARG A 249 0.85 7.00 -8.63
C ARG A 249 1.81 6.73 -9.80
N ARG A 250 1.66 5.58 -10.48
CA ARG A 250 2.49 5.18 -11.62
C ARG A 250 1.90 5.68 -12.94
N GLU A 251 0.58 5.73 -13.03
CA GLU A 251 -0.16 6.04 -14.26
C GLU A 251 -0.40 7.53 -14.44
N GLN A 252 -0.70 8.26 -13.35
CA GLN A 252 -0.98 9.70 -13.35
C GLN A 252 -0.19 10.42 -12.24
N PHE A 253 1.14 10.33 -12.31
CA PHE A 253 2.06 10.73 -11.25
C PHE A 253 1.86 12.18 -10.77
N GLU A 254 1.83 13.16 -11.68
CA GLU A 254 1.74 14.58 -11.28
C GLU A 254 0.37 14.92 -10.66
N ALA A 255 -0.71 14.34 -11.18
CA ALA A 255 -2.05 14.51 -10.60
C ALA A 255 -2.13 13.89 -9.19
N TYR A 256 -1.50 12.72 -9.02
CA TYR A 256 -1.39 12.04 -7.74
C TYR A 256 -0.59 12.87 -6.71
N ILE A 257 0.59 13.36 -7.08
CA ILE A 257 1.43 14.20 -6.20
C ILE A 257 0.70 15.49 -5.83
N THR A 258 0.10 16.19 -6.80
CA THR A 258 -0.67 17.42 -6.55
C THR A 258 -1.80 17.19 -5.53
N ALA A 259 -2.46 16.03 -5.60
CA ALA A 259 -3.53 15.70 -4.66
C ALA A 259 -3.00 15.49 -3.24
N ILE A 260 -1.87 14.81 -3.08
CA ILE A 260 -1.22 14.60 -1.79
C ILE A 260 -0.71 15.92 -1.21
N GLU A 261 0.01 16.72 -1.99
CA GLU A 261 0.53 18.02 -1.55
C GLU A 261 -0.58 18.94 -1.05
N ALA A 262 -1.72 18.99 -1.76
CA ALA A 262 -2.87 19.79 -1.36
C ALA A 262 -3.51 19.31 -0.03
N PHE A 263 -3.46 18.02 0.27
CA PHE A 263 -4.00 17.44 1.51
C PHE A 263 -3.02 17.60 2.69
N LEU A 264 -1.72 17.59 2.44
CA LEU A 264 -0.70 17.70 3.49
C LEU A 264 -0.55 19.14 4.00
N ASN A 265 -0.75 20.14 3.13
CA ASN A 265 -0.73 21.58 3.46
C ASN A 265 -2.01 21.98 4.22
#